data_85362ccc13bdd5edeb1acb2779794a9c
#
_entry.id   85362ccc13bdd5edeb1acb2779794a9c
#
_cell.length_a   1.000
_cell.length_b   1.000
_cell.length_c   1.000
_cell.angle_alpha   90.00
_cell.angle_beta   90.00
_cell.angle_gamma   90.00
#
_symmetry.space_group_name_H-M   'P 1'
#
loop_
_entity.id
_entity.type
_entity.pdbx_description
1 polymer ?
#
loop_
_entity_poly.entity_id
_entity_poly.type
_entity_poly.pdbx_seq_one_letter_code
_entity_poly.pdbx_strand_id
1 'polypeptide(L)'
;MDETVNGDEHSDQCERLYAAKAAELIIYGRALGLSHGEAEDVLQETFLALMQKPQLLHQPEHYCMRSFRNRALNHRRSLWRRLTRELESQRWFEKSPQESPAERAAMRCLAELPMEQREAIVLKIWHRYTFEEIGEFLEISPNTASGRYRYGLQKIKLQLEGAAYERDELAGNSVAFLAAATPVGEA
;
A
#
# COMPACT_ATOMS: atom_id res chain seq x y z
N MET A 1 -12.94 36.63 -13.30
CA MET A 1 -13.71 35.57 -14.01
C MET A 1 -12.93 34.25 -14.10
N ASP A 2 -11.68 34.18 -13.57
CA ASP A 2 -10.80 33.01 -13.67
C ASP A 2 -10.84 32.04 -12.46
N GLU A 3 -11.36 32.46 -11.31
CA GLU A 3 -11.34 31.61 -10.10
C GLU A 3 -12.32 30.44 -10.12
N THR A 4 -13.47 30.58 -10.79
CA THR A 4 -14.49 29.52 -10.87
C THR A 4 -14.09 28.39 -11.81
N VAL A 5 -13.40 28.68 -12.90
CA VAL A 5 -12.95 27.67 -13.87
C VAL A 5 -11.84 26.79 -13.28
N ASN A 6 -10.98 27.37 -12.46
CA ASN A 6 -9.87 26.62 -11.82
C ASN A 6 -10.34 25.69 -10.69
N GLY A 7 -11.47 26.03 -10.05
CA GLY A 7 -12.11 25.20 -9.02
C GLY A 7 -12.74 23.92 -9.56
N ASP A 8 -13.44 24.01 -10.68
CA ASP A 8 -14.08 22.86 -11.32
C ASP A 8 -13.04 21.89 -11.90
N GLU A 9 -11.99 22.39 -12.56
CA GLU A 9 -10.89 21.56 -13.07
C GLU A 9 -10.13 20.84 -11.96
N HIS A 10 -9.95 21.48 -10.81
CA HIS A 10 -9.30 20.88 -9.66
C HIS A 10 -10.17 19.78 -9.03
N SER A 11 -11.48 20.00 -8.92
CA SER A 11 -12.44 18.99 -8.44
C SER A 11 -12.43 17.76 -9.33
N ASP A 12 -12.50 17.96 -10.64
CA ASP A 12 -12.43 16.89 -11.64
C ASP A 12 -11.10 16.11 -11.57
N GLN A 13 -9.99 16.81 -11.32
CA GLN A 13 -8.70 16.16 -11.12
C GLN A 13 -8.72 15.25 -9.88
N CYS A 14 -9.28 15.71 -8.77
CA CYS A 14 -9.38 14.94 -7.53
C CYS A 14 -10.31 13.74 -7.69
N GLU A 15 -11.44 13.87 -8.38
CA GLU A 15 -12.36 12.75 -8.64
C GLU A 15 -11.72 11.66 -9.48
N ARG A 16 -11.05 12.03 -10.58
CA ARG A 16 -10.33 11.08 -11.44
C ARG A 16 -9.22 10.38 -10.67
N LEU A 17 -8.49 11.11 -9.84
CA LEU A 17 -7.43 10.57 -9.00
C LEU A 17 -7.98 9.59 -7.95
N TYR A 18 -9.12 9.93 -7.32
CA TYR A 18 -9.80 9.04 -6.38
C TYR A 18 -10.23 7.74 -7.06
N ALA A 19 -10.93 7.83 -8.18
CA ALA A 19 -11.39 6.65 -8.93
C ALA A 19 -10.24 5.74 -9.37
N ALA A 20 -9.10 6.32 -9.73
CA ALA A 20 -7.93 5.57 -10.19
C ALA A 20 -7.09 4.96 -9.05
N LYS A 21 -7.03 5.60 -7.88
CA LYS A 21 -6.02 5.28 -6.85
C LYS A 21 -6.58 4.83 -5.50
N ALA A 22 -7.88 4.97 -5.24
CA ALA A 22 -8.43 4.68 -3.91
C ALA A 22 -8.16 3.24 -3.46
N ALA A 23 -8.42 2.24 -4.30
CA ALA A 23 -8.19 0.83 -3.97
C ALA A 23 -6.70 0.52 -3.70
N GLU A 24 -5.80 1.08 -4.53
CA GLU A 24 -4.36 0.92 -4.37
C GLU A 24 -3.86 1.56 -3.08
N LEU A 25 -4.40 2.74 -2.71
CA LEU A 25 -4.05 3.44 -1.48
C LEU A 25 -4.52 2.70 -0.23
N ILE A 26 -5.71 2.08 -0.27
CA ILE A 26 -6.19 1.24 0.83
C ILE A 26 -5.25 0.05 1.04
N ILE A 27 -4.87 -0.66 -0.04
CA ILE A 27 -3.90 -1.76 0.04
C ILE A 27 -2.57 -1.26 0.63
N TYR A 28 -2.12 -0.09 0.19
CA TYR A 28 -0.89 0.51 0.70
C TYR A 28 -1.00 0.87 2.18
N GLY A 29 -2.11 1.46 2.63
CA GLY A 29 -2.37 1.75 4.04
C GLY A 29 -2.32 0.49 4.91
N ARG A 30 -2.94 -0.58 4.44
CA ARG A 30 -2.88 -1.91 5.09
C ARG A 30 -1.45 -2.45 5.15
N ALA A 31 -0.67 -2.30 4.08
CA ALA A 31 0.74 -2.66 4.09
C ALA A 31 1.57 -1.84 5.08
N LEU A 32 1.18 -0.60 5.34
CA LEU A 32 1.79 0.25 6.38
C LEU A 32 1.33 -0.08 7.80
N GLY A 33 0.35 -0.96 7.97
CA GLY A 33 -0.10 -1.45 9.27
C GLY A 33 -1.41 -0.86 9.76
N LEU A 34 -2.21 -0.32 8.89
CA LEU A 34 -3.56 0.12 9.20
C LEU A 34 -4.56 -1.03 9.02
N SER A 35 -5.63 -1.05 9.81
CA SER A 35 -6.82 -1.84 9.48
C SER A 35 -7.48 -1.30 8.21
N HIS A 36 -8.47 -2.01 7.65
CA HIS A 36 -9.19 -1.54 6.47
C HIS A 36 -9.88 -0.20 6.72
N GLY A 37 -10.63 -0.09 7.81
CA GLY A 37 -11.32 1.15 8.18
C GLY A 37 -10.38 2.32 8.43
N GLU A 38 -9.25 2.08 9.12
CA GLU A 38 -8.23 3.13 9.32
C GLU A 38 -7.59 3.58 8.00
N ALA A 39 -7.42 2.68 7.04
CA ALA A 39 -6.93 3.04 5.71
C ALA A 39 -7.96 3.86 4.92
N GLU A 40 -9.25 3.55 5.06
CA GLU A 40 -10.35 4.34 4.49
C GLU A 40 -10.42 5.74 5.11
N ASP A 41 -10.30 5.86 6.43
CA ASP A 41 -10.29 7.15 7.13
C ASP A 41 -9.13 8.02 6.64
N VAL A 42 -7.92 7.45 6.57
CA VAL A 42 -6.74 8.15 6.05
C VAL A 42 -6.90 8.53 4.57
N LEU A 43 -7.56 7.68 3.77
CA LEU A 43 -7.89 7.99 2.38
C LEU A 43 -8.80 9.21 2.29
N GLN A 44 -9.90 9.22 3.04
CA GLN A 44 -10.84 10.34 3.08
C GLN A 44 -10.15 11.64 3.53
N GLU A 45 -9.39 11.61 4.62
CA GLU A 45 -8.61 12.78 5.08
C GLU A 45 -7.63 13.28 4.03
N THR A 46 -7.01 12.35 3.28
CA THR A 46 -6.06 12.72 2.22
C THR A 46 -6.76 13.47 1.09
N PHE A 47 -7.89 12.94 0.62
CA PHE A 47 -8.64 13.57 -0.48
C PHE A 47 -9.33 14.87 -0.05
N LEU A 48 -9.86 14.96 1.17
CA LEU A 48 -10.37 16.22 1.71
C LEU A 48 -9.30 17.31 1.72
N ALA A 49 -8.08 16.97 2.14
CA ALA A 49 -6.97 17.93 2.12
C ALA A 49 -6.46 18.27 0.73
N LEU A 50 -6.60 17.36 -0.25
CA LEU A 50 -6.30 17.64 -1.65
C LEU A 50 -7.32 18.61 -2.25
N MET A 51 -8.60 18.38 -2.03
CA MET A 51 -9.70 19.23 -2.52
C MET A 51 -9.65 20.65 -1.96
N GLN A 52 -9.11 20.84 -0.75
CA GLN A 52 -8.94 22.15 -0.15
C GLN A 52 -7.77 22.97 -0.74
N LYS A 53 -6.99 22.39 -1.65
CA LYS A 53 -5.89 23.13 -2.29
C LYS A 53 -6.42 24.04 -3.39
N PRO A 54 -5.93 25.28 -3.46
CA PRO A 54 -6.46 26.25 -4.44
C PRO A 54 -5.91 26.06 -5.85
N GLN A 55 -5.01 25.12 -6.09
CA GLN A 55 -4.31 24.98 -7.36
C GLN A 55 -4.28 23.52 -7.82
N LEU A 56 -4.33 23.33 -9.15
CA LEU A 56 -4.07 22.07 -9.82
C LEU A 56 -2.71 21.50 -9.42
N LEU A 57 -2.69 20.20 -9.13
CA LEU A 57 -1.45 19.50 -8.76
C LEU A 57 -0.65 19.16 -10.01
N HIS A 58 0.61 19.50 -10.02
CA HIS A 58 1.51 19.24 -11.15
C HIS A 58 1.82 17.74 -11.33
N GLN A 59 1.94 17.01 -10.23
CA GLN A 59 2.10 15.54 -10.19
C GLN A 59 1.11 14.95 -9.18
N PRO A 60 -0.18 14.86 -9.54
CA PRO A 60 -1.26 14.56 -8.60
C PRO A 60 -1.12 13.19 -7.96
N GLU A 61 -0.70 12.17 -8.73
CA GLU A 61 -0.53 10.81 -8.20
C GLU A 61 0.58 10.73 -7.16
N HIS A 62 1.76 11.26 -7.49
CA HIS A 62 2.92 11.26 -6.59
C HIS A 62 2.64 12.07 -5.31
N TYR A 63 2.00 13.22 -5.46
CA TYR A 63 1.62 14.06 -4.33
C TYR A 63 0.59 13.35 -3.43
N CYS A 64 -0.43 12.72 -4.02
CA CYS A 64 -1.45 11.96 -3.32
C CYS A 64 -0.83 10.81 -2.52
N MET A 65 0.02 10.00 -3.17
CA MET A 65 0.73 8.89 -2.52
C MET A 65 1.57 9.36 -1.33
N ARG A 66 2.33 10.43 -1.50
CA ARG A 66 3.20 10.98 -0.44
C ARG A 66 2.36 11.55 0.71
N SER A 67 1.27 12.24 0.41
CA SER A 67 0.33 12.78 1.40
C SER A 67 -0.34 11.65 2.20
N PHE A 68 -0.83 10.64 1.51
CA PHE A 68 -1.43 9.44 2.12
C PHE A 68 -0.42 8.72 3.04
N ARG A 69 0.78 8.43 2.52
CA ARG A 69 1.85 7.78 3.30
C ARG A 69 2.15 8.51 4.61
N ASN A 70 2.34 9.83 4.52
CA ASN A 70 2.65 10.63 5.69
C ASN A 70 1.52 10.60 6.73
N ARG A 71 0.24 10.67 6.28
CA ARG A 71 -0.92 10.54 7.16
C ARG A 71 -1.02 9.16 7.77
N ALA A 72 -0.84 8.10 6.99
CA ALA A 72 -0.86 6.71 7.45
C ALA A 72 0.20 6.46 8.54
N LEU A 73 1.43 6.93 8.33
CA LEU A 73 2.49 6.81 9.33
C LEU A 73 2.20 7.63 10.59
N ASN A 74 1.62 8.82 10.47
CA ASN A 74 1.23 9.64 11.60
C ASN A 74 0.05 9.01 12.37
N HIS A 75 -0.95 8.48 11.65
CA HIS A 75 -2.07 7.76 12.25
C HIS A 75 -1.58 6.56 13.06
N ARG A 76 -0.71 5.75 12.48
CA ARG A 76 -0.07 4.63 13.17
C ARG A 76 0.72 5.06 14.42
N ARG A 77 1.51 6.13 14.34
CA ARG A 77 2.24 6.68 15.50
C ARG A 77 1.29 7.14 16.61
N SER A 78 0.16 7.73 16.24
CA SER A 78 -0.88 8.13 17.19
C SER A 78 -1.52 6.93 17.88
N LEU A 79 -1.83 5.87 17.12
CA LEU A 79 -2.34 4.60 17.63
C LEU A 79 -1.34 3.91 18.57
N TRP A 80 -0.06 3.86 18.20
CA TRP A 80 0.98 3.29 19.08
C TRP A 80 1.01 3.98 20.45
N ARG A 81 0.88 5.28 20.52
CA ARG A 81 0.79 6.01 21.79
C ARG A 81 -0.49 5.70 22.59
N ARG A 82 -1.56 5.28 21.92
CA ARG A 82 -2.80 4.82 22.57
C ARG A 82 -2.74 3.34 22.95
N LEU A 83 -2.09 2.51 22.15
CA LEU A 83 -2.09 1.04 22.23
C LEU A 83 -0.93 0.45 23.04
N THR A 84 0.05 1.23 23.47
CA THR A 84 0.98 0.79 24.54
C THR A 84 0.26 0.42 25.83
N ARG A 85 -1.06 0.59 25.86
CA ARG A 85 -1.92 0.17 26.99
C ARG A 85 -2.81 -1.04 26.70
N GLU A 86 -3.01 -1.48 25.47
CA GLU A 86 -3.87 -2.61 25.12
C GLU A 86 -3.34 -3.38 23.90
N LEU A 87 -2.73 -4.52 24.20
CA LEU A 87 -2.52 -5.75 23.42
C LEU A 87 -2.52 -5.67 21.88
N GLU A 88 -1.31 -5.69 21.36
CA GLU A 88 -0.90 -6.07 20.01
C GLU A 88 -1.50 -7.40 19.58
N SER A 89 -1.86 -7.52 18.35
CA SER A 89 -1.80 -8.66 17.45
C SER A 89 -3.04 -9.07 16.69
N GLN A 90 -4.24 -8.61 16.99
CA GLN A 90 -5.45 -9.09 16.27
C GLN A 90 -6.00 -8.14 15.19
N ARG A 91 -5.60 -6.87 15.13
CA ARG A 91 -6.20 -5.85 14.24
C ARG A 91 -5.82 -5.96 12.75
N TRP A 92 -4.77 -6.67 12.43
CA TRP A 92 -4.35 -6.86 11.03
C TRP A 92 -5.28 -7.72 10.20
N PHE A 93 -6.13 -8.50 10.85
CA PHE A 93 -6.97 -9.53 10.23
C PHE A 93 -8.46 -9.19 10.24
N GLU A 94 -8.84 -7.95 10.48
CA GLU A 94 -10.23 -7.54 10.28
C GLU A 94 -10.60 -7.75 8.82
N LYS A 95 -11.62 -8.61 8.63
CA LYS A 95 -12.07 -9.06 7.32
C LYS A 95 -12.63 -7.90 6.52
N SER A 96 -12.02 -7.57 5.38
CA SER A 96 -12.77 -6.88 4.35
C SER A 96 -13.82 -7.85 3.79
N PRO A 97 -15.08 -7.43 3.66
CA PRO A 97 -16.16 -8.31 3.19
C PRO A 97 -15.96 -8.89 1.78
N GLN A 98 -15.01 -8.35 1.00
CA GLN A 98 -14.80 -8.66 -0.41
C GLN A 98 -13.49 -9.39 -0.72
N GLU A 99 -12.66 -9.71 0.28
CA GLU A 99 -11.35 -10.35 0.03
C GLU A 99 -11.47 -11.85 -0.25
N SER A 100 -10.81 -12.28 -1.31
CA SER A 100 -10.64 -13.70 -1.61
C SER A 100 -9.73 -14.41 -0.58
N PRO A 101 -9.83 -15.75 -0.43
CA PRO A 101 -8.92 -16.51 0.43
C PRO A 101 -7.43 -16.32 0.08
N ALA A 102 -7.11 -16.18 -1.20
CA ALA A 102 -5.75 -15.96 -1.69
C ALA A 102 -5.21 -14.57 -1.30
N GLU A 103 -6.04 -13.52 -1.45
CA GLU A 103 -5.68 -12.17 -1.00
C GLU A 103 -5.43 -12.12 0.50
N ARG A 104 -6.27 -12.79 1.29
CA ARG A 104 -6.06 -12.90 2.74
C ARG A 104 -4.76 -13.61 3.09
N ALA A 105 -4.39 -14.68 2.37
CA ALA A 105 -3.12 -15.37 2.59
C ALA A 105 -1.93 -14.46 2.23
N ALA A 106 -1.99 -13.78 1.09
CA ALA A 106 -0.95 -12.83 0.68
C ALA A 106 -0.81 -11.67 1.67
N MET A 107 -1.92 -11.11 2.15
CA MET A 107 -1.89 -10.05 3.16
C MET A 107 -1.32 -10.52 4.49
N ARG A 108 -1.58 -11.76 4.91
CA ARG A 108 -0.94 -12.35 6.12
C ARG A 108 0.57 -12.44 5.96
N CYS A 109 1.04 -13.02 4.85
CA CYS A 109 2.48 -13.10 4.57
C CYS A 109 3.14 -11.72 4.54
N LEU A 110 2.48 -10.73 3.93
CA LEU A 110 2.94 -9.34 3.94
C LEU A 110 2.98 -8.76 5.36
N ALA A 111 1.99 -9.08 6.20
CA ALA A 111 1.91 -8.58 7.57
C ALA A 111 3.08 -9.05 8.46
N GLU A 112 3.60 -10.25 8.21
CA GLU A 112 4.74 -10.82 8.93
C GLU A 112 6.10 -10.27 8.50
N LEU A 113 6.15 -9.53 7.39
CA LEU A 113 7.38 -8.87 6.96
C LEU A 113 7.69 -7.62 7.80
N PRO A 114 8.97 -7.26 7.96
CA PRO A 114 9.35 -5.92 8.36
C PRO A 114 8.71 -4.87 7.46
N MET A 115 8.30 -3.73 8.05
CA MET A 115 7.57 -2.68 7.35
C MET A 115 8.28 -2.21 6.08
N GLU A 116 9.61 -2.07 6.14
CA GLU A 116 10.43 -1.59 5.03
C GLU A 116 10.43 -2.55 3.83
N GLN A 117 10.39 -3.86 4.08
CA GLN A 117 10.31 -4.88 3.03
C GLN A 117 8.92 -4.91 2.43
N ARG A 118 7.90 -4.83 3.27
CA ARG A 118 6.50 -4.80 2.89
C ARG A 118 6.18 -3.59 2.03
N GLU A 119 6.63 -2.42 2.43
CA GLU A 119 6.46 -1.16 1.69
C GLU A 119 7.10 -1.23 0.30
N ALA A 120 8.34 -1.73 0.20
CA ALA A 120 9.00 -1.90 -1.08
C ALA A 120 8.26 -2.87 -2.02
N ILE A 121 7.67 -3.95 -1.50
CA ILE A 121 6.87 -4.90 -2.27
C ILE A 121 5.59 -4.24 -2.79
N VAL A 122 4.87 -3.53 -1.94
CA VAL A 122 3.61 -2.90 -2.35
C VAL A 122 3.84 -1.81 -3.38
N LEU A 123 4.84 -0.97 -3.20
CA LEU A 123 5.20 0.05 -4.18
C LEU A 123 5.60 -0.56 -5.54
N LYS A 124 6.36 -1.65 -5.52
CA LYS A 124 6.79 -2.32 -6.77
C LYS A 124 5.66 -3.02 -7.49
N ILE A 125 4.82 -3.79 -6.78
CA ILE A 125 3.80 -4.66 -7.38
C ILE A 125 2.52 -3.89 -7.69
N TRP A 126 1.94 -3.18 -6.72
CA TRP A 126 0.64 -2.53 -6.89
C TRP A 126 0.75 -1.15 -7.51
N HIS A 127 1.80 -0.37 -7.13
CA HIS A 127 2.00 0.97 -7.69
C HIS A 127 2.93 0.99 -8.91
N ARG A 128 3.52 -0.17 -9.27
CA ARG A 128 4.40 -0.34 -10.45
C ARG A 128 5.58 0.61 -10.52
N TYR A 129 6.05 1.08 -9.37
CA TYR A 129 7.21 1.95 -9.30
C TYR A 129 8.49 1.21 -9.69
N THR A 130 9.40 1.88 -10.37
CA THR A 130 10.78 1.42 -10.55
C THR A 130 11.54 1.46 -9.23
N PHE A 131 12.69 0.81 -9.13
CA PHE A 131 13.49 0.90 -7.89
C PHE A 131 14.08 2.28 -7.67
N GLU A 132 14.30 3.03 -8.74
CA GLU A 132 14.69 4.44 -8.71
C GLU A 132 13.59 5.29 -8.08
N GLU A 133 12.36 5.16 -8.57
CA GLU A 133 11.19 5.88 -8.02
C GLU A 133 10.90 5.47 -6.57
N ILE A 134 11.04 4.18 -6.21
CA ILE A 134 10.92 3.73 -4.82
C ILE A 134 12.03 4.34 -3.96
N GLY A 135 13.25 4.38 -4.49
CA GLY A 135 14.39 4.99 -3.81
C GLY A 135 14.15 6.47 -3.51
N GLU A 136 13.70 7.23 -4.50
CA GLU A 136 13.35 8.64 -4.35
C GLU A 136 12.16 8.84 -3.38
N PHE A 137 11.11 8.02 -3.50
CA PHE A 137 9.92 8.12 -2.68
C PHE A 137 10.19 7.81 -1.20
N LEU A 138 11.02 6.79 -0.91
CA LEU A 138 11.38 6.36 0.44
C LEU A 138 12.65 7.02 0.99
N GLU A 139 13.31 7.86 0.20
CA GLU A 139 14.58 8.52 0.55
C GLU A 139 15.70 7.50 0.86
N ILE A 140 15.81 6.45 0.04
CA ILE A 140 16.84 5.39 0.10
C ILE A 140 17.49 5.17 -1.27
N SER A 141 18.61 4.45 -1.31
CA SER A 141 19.21 4.09 -2.60
C SER A 141 18.34 3.08 -3.38
N PRO A 142 18.34 3.10 -4.73
CA PRO A 142 17.66 2.08 -5.55
C PRO A 142 18.10 0.66 -5.20
N ASN A 143 19.38 0.45 -4.91
CA ASN A 143 19.92 -0.83 -4.46
C ASN A 143 19.30 -1.29 -3.13
N THR A 144 19.09 -0.37 -2.19
CA THR A 144 18.41 -0.67 -0.92
C THR A 144 16.96 -1.03 -1.17
N ALA A 145 16.26 -0.31 -2.06
CA ALA A 145 14.88 -0.62 -2.45
C ALA A 145 14.77 -2.03 -3.08
N SER A 146 15.64 -2.34 -4.03
CA SER A 146 15.74 -3.67 -4.66
C SER A 146 16.07 -4.77 -3.64
N GLY A 147 17.00 -4.50 -2.73
CA GLY A 147 17.34 -5.44 -1.65
C GLY A 147 16.15 -5.74 -0.74
N ARG A 148 15.45 -4.71 -0.28
CA ARG A 148 14.22 -4.86 0.56
C ARG A 148 13.16 -5.68 -0.15
N TYR A 149 12.93 -5.42 -1.44
CA TYR A 149 12.01 -6.15 -2.28
C TYR A 149 12.38 -7.63 -2.38
N ARG A 150 13.63 -7.95 -2.78
CA ARG A 150 14.10 -9.34 -2.95
C ARG A 150 14.02 -10.14 -1.65
N TYR A 151 14.51 -9.57 -0.54
CA TYR A 151 14.48 -10.25 0.76
C TYR A 151 13.05 -10.45 1.27
N GLY A 152 12.17 -9.49 1.01
CA GLY A 152 10.75 -9.63 1.35
C GLY A 152 10.08 -10.74 0.56
N LEU A 153 10.27 -10.79 -0.78
CA LEU A 153 9.73 -11.88 -1.61
C LEU A 153 10.28 -13.26 -1.20
N GLN A 154 11.57 -13.34 -0.89
CA GLN A 154 12.17 -14.61 -0.43
C GLN A 154 11.50 -15.10 0.86
N LYS A 155 11.21 -14.21 1.80
CA LYS A 155 10.50 -14.58 3.05
C LYS A 155 9.08 -15.05 2.76
N ILE A 156 8.33 -14.31 1.91
CA ILE A 156 6.97 -14.72 1.50
C ILE A 156 7.01 -16.10 0.86
N LYS A 157 7.95 -16.34 -0.05
CA LYS A 157 8.12 -17.65 -0.70
C LYS A 157 8.32 -18.77 0.31
N LEU A 158 9.23 -18.59 1.26
CA LEU A 158 9.48 -19.58 2.33
C LEU A 158 8.25 -19.83 3.20
N GLN A 159 7.48 -18.79 3.52
CA GLN A 159 6.24 -18.92 4.28
C GLN A 159 5.17 -19.71 3.51
N LEU A 160 5.02 -19.43 2.20
CA LEU A 160 4.07 -20.12 1.34
C LEU A 160 4.49 -21.58 1.10
N GLU A 161 5.77 -21.86 0.91
CA GLU A 161 6.30 -23.21 0.78
C GLU A 161 6.13 -24.01 2.07
N GLY A 162 6.36 -23.41 3.25
CA GLY A 162 6.10 -24.03 4.55
C GLY A 162 4.61 -24.32 4.78
N ALA A 163 3.72 -23.40 4.38
CA ALA A 163 2.29 -23.59 4.48
C ALA A 163 1.72 -24.57 3.42
N ALA A 164 2.42 -24.78 2.30
CA ALA A 164 2.03 -25.74 1.27
C ALA A 164 2.16 -27.19 1.75
N TYR A 165 3.09 -27.46 2.65
CA TYR A 165 3.19 -28.76 3.33
C TYR A 165 1.97 -29.07 4.19
N GLU A 166 1.22 -28.05 4.62
CA GLU A 166 0.03 -28.22 5.45
C GLU A 166 -1.31 -28.14 4.66
N ARG A 167 -1.34 -27.51 3.46
CA ARG A 167 -2.58 -27.37 2.66
C ARG A 167 -2.30 -27.17 1.17
N ASP A 168 -2.43 -28.21 0.41
CA ASP A 168 -2.15 -28.28 -1.04
C ASP A 168 -2.98 -27.31 -1.94
N GLU A 169 -4.16 -26.89 -1.51
CA GLU A 169 -5.06 -26.04 -2.32
C GLU A 169 -4.77 -24.51 -2.25
N LEU A 170 -4.19 -24.02 -1.17
CA LEU A 170 -3.96 -22.59 -0.98
C LEU A 170 -2.62 -22.12 -1.56
N ALA A 171 -1.63 -23.00 -1.64
CA ALA A 171 -0.28 -22.68 -2.11
C ALA A 171 -0.26 -22.40 -3.62
N GLY A 172 -0.99 -23.17 -4.42
CA GLY A 172 -1.04 -22.98 -5.88
C GLY A 172 -1.58 -21.61 -6.28
N ASN A 173 -2.66 -21.16 -5.64
CA ASN A 173 -3.28 -19.87 -5.96
C ASN A 173 -2.47 -18.67 -5.46
N SER A 174 -1.80 -18.78 -4.31
CA SER A 174 -1.00 -17.69 -3.76
C SER A 174 0.32 -17.49 -4.49
N VAL A 175 0.94 -18.58 -4.94
CA VAL A 175 2.15 -18.51 -5.78
C VAL A 175 1.81 -18.00 -7.19
N ALA A 176 0.66 -18.41 -7.74
CA ALA A 176 0.18 -17.89 -9.03
C ALA A 176 -0.14 -16.38 -8.95
N PHE A 177 -0.70 -15.90 -7.85
CA PHE A 177 -0.94 -14.48 -7.63
C PHE A 177 0.36 -13.67 -7.57
N LEU A 178 1.37 -14.16 -6.82
CA LEU A 178 2.68 -13.51 -6.74
C LEU A 178 3.47 -13.63 -8.04
N ALA A 179 3.34 -14.74 -8.78
CA ALA A 179 3.97 -14.92 -10.08
C ALA A 179 3.33 -14.05 -11.16
N ALA A 180 2.00 -13.87 -11.12
CA ALA A 180 1.29 -12.95 -12.02
C ALA A 180 1.60 -11.47 -11.75
N ALA A 181 2.02 -11.16 -10.52
CA ALA A 181 2.40 -9.81 -10.11
C ALA A 181 3.88 -9.49 -10.37
N THR A 182 4.72 -10.50 -10.66
CA THR A 182 6.10 -10.26 -11.13
C THR A 182 6.08 -9.97 -12.63
N PRO A 183 6.52 -8.80 -13.10
CA PRO A 183 6.71 -8.58 -14.53
C PRO A 183 7.72 -9.61 -15.04
N VAL A 184 7.26 -10.44 -15.99
CA VAL A 184 8.11 -11.35 -16.75
C VAL A 184 9.12 -10.49 -17.52
N GLY A 185 10.37 -10.74 -17.29
CA GLY A 185 11.39 -10.51 -18.27
C GLY A 185 12.15 -9.21 -18.17
N GLU A 186 13.39 -9.39 -17.87
CA GLU A 186 14.41 -8.82 -18.75
C GLU A 186 15.47 -9.91 -18.94
N ALA A 187 15.53 -10.36 -20.18
CA ALA A 187 16.70 -11.04 -20.71
C ALA A 187 17.77 -10.00 -20.98
#